data_282af5bbbaea7a630624ffe7c2879b54
#
_entry.id   282af5bbbaea7a630624ffe7c2879b54
#
_cell.length_a   1.000
_cell.length_b   1.000
_cell.length_c   1.000
_cell.angle_alpha   90.00
_cell.angle_beta   90.00
_cell.angle_gamma   90.00
#
_symmetry.space_group_name_H-M   'P 1'
#
loop_
_entity.id
_entity.type
_entity.pdbx_description
1 polymer ?
#
loop_
_entity_poly.entity_id
_entity_poly.type
_entity_poly.pdbx_seq_one_letter_code
_entity_poly.pdbx_strand_id
1 'polypeptide(L)'
;MRKVLLIEDDALLCWLLEKILKNKYDVTVKNDGEEAWSWLINENIPDLIVSDLKMPSLSGIELLENLSANDTLKSIPIIIHSGYEDAGKRKQCLDLGAFAYLVKPFEPEYLVSEVERAIESRNENILAK
;
A
#
# COMPACT_ATOMS: atom_id res chain seq x y z
N MET A 1 -14.10 -10.26 4.98
CA MET A 1 -13.66 -8.94 4.46
C MET A 1 -12.26 -9.06 3.87
N ARG A 2 -12.00 -8.30 2.84
CA ARG A 2 -10.66 -8.23 2.25
C ARG A 2 -9.69 -7.60 3.24
N LYS A 3 -8.44 -8.05 3.19
CA LYS A 3 -7.40 -7.62 4.12
C LYS A 3 -6.53 -6.54 3.50
N VAL A 4 -6.39 -5.43 4.20
CA VAL A 4 -5.57 -4.30 3.77
C VAL A 4 -4.47 -4.08 4.81
N LEU A 5 -3.22 -4.00 4.34
CA LEU A 5 -2.10 -3.60 5.18
C LEU A 5 -1.87 -2.11 4.98
N LEU A 6 -1.97 -1.34 6.05
CA LEU A 6 -1.73 0.10 6.04
C LEU A 6 -0.40 0.38 6.73
N ILE A 7 0.52 1.01 6.01
CA ILE A 7 1.84 1.36 6.54
C ILE A 7 1.96 2.88 6.58
N GLU A 8 2.02 3.42 7.77
CA GLU A 8 2.04 4.87 7.97
C GLU A 8 2.66 5.21 9.31
N ASP A 9 3.67 6.09 9.32
CA ASP A 9 4.34 6.49 10.56
C ASP A 9 3.74 7.76 11.20
N ASP A 10 2.99 8.56 10.44
CA ASP A 10 2.29 9.73 10.99
C ASP A 10 1.04 9.24 11.73
N ALA A 11 1.01 9.44 13.04
CA ALA A 11 -0.06 8.89 13.88
C ALA A 11 -1.44 9.42 13.51
N LEU A 12 -1.56 10.71 13.21
CA LEU A 12 -2.85 11.30 12.87
C LEU A 12 -3.37 10.81 11.52
N LEU A 13 -2.50 10.80 10.52
CA LEU A 13 -2.89 10.32 9.20
C LEU A 13 -3.22 8.83 9.24
N CYS A 14 -2.43 8.05 9.96
CA CYS A 14 -2.68 6.62 10.14
C CYS A 14 -4.07 6.38 10.75
N TRP A 15 -4.40 7.10 11.82
CA TRP A 15 -5.70 6.99 12.46
C TRP A 15 -6.83 7.30 11.49
N LEU A 16 -6.69 8.38 10.74
CA LEU A 16 -7.70 8.80 9.78
C LEU A 16 -7.92 7.75 8.67
N LEU A 17 -6.83 7.28 8.07
CA LEU A 17 -6.89 6.29 7.00
C LEU A 17 -7.44 4.96 7.51
N GLU A 18 -7.01 4.54 8.69
CA GLU A 18 -7.53 3.31 9.29
C GLU A 18 -9.04 3.41 9.52
N LYS A 19 -9.49 4.53 10.05
CA LYS A 19 -10.92 4.75 10.33
C LYS A 19 -11.76 4.67 9.05
N ILE A 20 -11.24 5.24 7.97
CA ILE A 20 -11.94 5.23 6.69
C ILE A 20 -11.99 3.81 6.11
N LEU A 21 -10.85 3.12 6.11
CA LEU A 21 -10.74 1.83 5.46
C LEU A 21 -11.43 0.70 6.22
N LYS A 22 -11.43 0.75 7.55
CA LYS A 22 -11.99 -0.36 8.33
C LYS A 22 -13.50 -0.49 8.25
N ASN A 23 -14.18 0.47 7.65
CA ASN A 23 -15.62 0.33 7.37
C ASN A 23 -15.89 -0.77 6.35
N LYS A 24 -14.95 -1.07 5.47
CA LYS A 24 -15.11 -2.03 4.39
C LYS A 24 -14.08 -3.15 4.39
N TYR A 25 -12.97 -2.97 5.11
CA TYR A 25 -11.84 -3.89 5.04
C TYR A 25 -11.35 -4.29 6.41
N ASP A 26 -10.68 -5.44 6.47
CA ASP A 26 -9.95 -5.87 7.66
C ASP A 26 -8.55 -5.24 7.58
N VAL A 27 -8.32 -4.22 8.38
CA VAL A 27 -7.11 -3.40 8.29
C VAL A 27 -6.09 -3.80 9.36
N THR A 28 -4.87 -4.10 8.91
CA THR A 28 -3.72 -4.27 9.80
C THR A 28 -2.82 -3.06 9.61
N VAL A 29 -2.42 -2.46 10.72
CA VAL A 29 -1.57 -1.26 10.70
C VAL A 29 -0.15 -1.62 11.10
N LYS A 30 0.83 -1.12 10.34
CA LYS A 30 2.23 -1.10 10.74
C LYS A 30 2.74 0.33 10.60
N ASN A 31 3.62 0.73 11.51
CA ASN A 31 4.05 2.13 11.59
C ASN A 31 5.39 2.40 10.92
N ASP A 32 6.08 1.38 10.47
CA ASP A 32 7.29 1.56 9.65
C ASP A 32 7.48 0.41 8.68
N GLY A 33 8.39 0.63 7.72
CA GLY A 33 8.59 -0.33 6.63
C GLY A 33 9.19 -1.65 7.07
N GLU A 34 10.07 -1.66 8.07
CA GLU A 34 10.67 -2.89 8.58
C GLU A 34 9.63 -3.77 9.28
N GLU A 35 8.80 -3.18 10.12
CA GLU A 35 7.70 -3.91 10.76
C GLU A 35 6.78 -4.53 9.72
N ALA A 36 6.44 -3.75 8.69
CA ALA A 36 5.57 -4.22 7.62
C ALA A 36 6.21 -5.37 6.86
N TRP A 37 7.48 -5.25 6.50
CA TRP A 37 8.19 -6.29 5.77
C TRP A 37 8.29 -7.58 6.60
N SER A 38 8.65 -7.45 7.88
CA SER A 38 8.70 -8.59 8.78
C SER A 38 7.37 -9.32 8.88
N TRP A 39 6.29 -8.57 8.95
CA TRP A 39 4.94 -9.13 9.01
C TRP A 39 4.60 -9.88 7.71
N LEU A 40 4.94 -9.30 6.57
CA LEU A 40 4.65 -9.90 5.26
C LEU A 40 5.41 -11.21 5.04
N ILE A 41 6.69 -11.27 5.41
CA ILE A 41 7.49 -12.48 5.19
C ILE A 41 7.16 -13.60 6.18
N ASN A 42 6.37 -13.31 7.21
CA ASN A 42 5.89 -14.31 8.16
C ASN A 42 4.52 -14.86 7.77
N GLU A 43 4.31 -15.02 6.47
CA GLU A 43 3.12 -15.65 5.90
C GLU A 43 1.82 -14.86 6.04
N ASN A 44 1.93 -13.56 6.25
CA ASN A 44 0.76 -12.68 6.30
C ASN A 44 0.56 -12.05 4.92
N ILE A 45 -0.43 -12.51 4.18
CA ILE A 45 -0.66 -12.05 2.82
C ILE A 45 -1.93 -11.21 2.75
N PRO A 46 -1.82 -9.87 2.70
CA PRO A 46 -2.99 -9.02 2.52
C PRO A 46 -3.45 -9.02 1.06
N ASP A 47 -4.66 -8.51 0.84
CA ASP A 47 -5.18 -8.34 -0.52
C ASP A 47 -4.66 -7.06 -1.15
N LEU A 48 -4.22 -6.11 -0.34
CA LEU A 48 -3.75 -4.81 -0.80
C LEU A 48 -2.85 -4.17 0.26
N ILE A 49 -1.86 -3.41 -0.20
CA ILE A 49 -1.00 -2.61 0.67
C ILE A 49 -1.20 -1.13 0.35
N VAL A 50 -1.39 -0.30 1.38
CA VAL A 50 -1.37 1.16 1.28
C VAL A 50 -0.17 1.63 2.09
N SER A 51 0.77 2.31 1.47
CA SER A 51 2.02 2.69 2.13
C SER A 51 2.44 4.11 1.84
N ASP A 52 2.97 4.79 2.86
CA ASP A 52 3.69 6.04 2.66
C ASP A 52 4.98 5.76 1.91
N LEU A 53 5.47 6.75 1.18
CA LEU A 53 6.74 6.66 0.48
C LEU A 53 7.91 6.83 1.43
N LYS A 54 7.84 7.85 2.29
CA LYS A 54 8.90 8.15 3.26
C LYS A 54 8.60 7.57 4.61
N MET A 55 9.36 6.55 4.98
CA MET A 55 9.22 5.87 6.27
C MET A 55 10.60 5.62 6.85
N PRO A 56 10.70 5.59 8.19
CA PRO A 56 11.95 5.18 8.82
C PRO A 56 12.30 3.74 8.44
N SER A 57 13.57 3.43 8.43
CA SER A 57 14.17 2.10 8.26
C SER A 57 14.00 1.49 6.87
N LEU A 58 12.80 1.46 6.32
CA LEU A 58 12.55 0.90 4.98
C LEU A 58 11.55 1.81 4.26
N SER A 59 11.97 2.43 3.16
CA SER A 59 11.10 3.35 2.40
C SER A 59 10.09 2.59 1.53
N GLY A 60 9.11 3.33 1.01
CA GLY A 60 8.13 2.75 0.07
C GLY A 60 8.77 2.22 -1.20
N ILE A 61 9.82 2.86 -1.69
CA ILE A 61 10.55 2.37 -2.86
C ILE A 61 11.26 1.06 -2.54
N GLU A 62 11.94 0.99 -1.41
CA GLU A 62 12.60 -0.25 -0.98
C GLU A 62 11.57 -1.37 -0.77
N LEU A 63 10.42 -1.04 -0.21
CA LEU A 63 9.34 -2.00 -0.04
C LEU A 63 8.86 -2.53 -1.39
N LEU A 64 8.65 -1.65 -2.38
CA LEU A 64 8.29 -2.05 -3.73
C LEU A 64 9.32 -2.99 -4.35
N GLU A 65 10.59 -2.67 -4.20
CA GLU A 65 11.67 -3.52 -4.71
C GLU A 65 11.64 -4.90 -4.06
N ASN A 66 11.48 -4.95 -2.74
CA ASN A 66 11.42 -6.21 -2.01
C ASN A 66 10.20 -7.04 -2.40
N LEU A 67 9.04 -6.40 -2.57
CA LEU A 67 7.83 -7.09 -2.99
C LEU A 67 7.97 -7.67 -4.39
N SER A 68 8.50 -6.90 -5.33
CA SER A 68 8.64 -7.35 -6.72
C SER A 68 9.61 -8.52 -6.86
N ALA A 69 10.56 -8.65 -5.94
CA ALA A 69 11.54 -9.73 -5.94
C ALA A 69 11.05 -10.99 -5.21
N ASN A 70 9.87 -10.94 -4.58
CA ASN A 70 9.34 -12.06 -3.80
C ASN A 70 8.19 -12.73 -4.55
N ASP A 71 8.37 -14.00 -4.91
CA ASP A 71 7.39 -14.73 -5.73
C ASP A 71 6.01 -14.84 -5.07
N THR A 72 5.95 -14.90 -3.76
CA THR A 72 4.68 -15.01 -3.03
C THR A 72 3.97 -13.67 -2.96
N LEU A 73 4.72 -12.58 -2.80
CA LEU A 73 4.18 -11.26 -2.50
C LEU A 73 4.05 -10.34 -3.72
N LYS A 74 4.71 -10.65 -4.82
CA LYS A 74 4.78 -9.75 -5.98
C LYS A 74 3.44 -9.44 -6.64
N SER A 75 2.43 -10.27 -6.42
CA SER A 75 1.11 -10.06 -7.00
C SER A 75 0.20 -9.16 -6.15
N ILE A 76 0.62 -8.80 -4.95
CA ILE A 76 -0.17 -7.94 -4.08
C ILE A 76 -0.11 -6.51 -4.60
N PRO A 77 -1.26 -5.89 -4.94
CA PRO A 77 -1.23 -4.50 -5.37
C PRO A 77 -0.84 -3.58 -4.23
N ILE A 78 -0.06 -2.54 -4.55
CA ILE A 78 0.36 -1.56 -3.57
C ILE A 78 0.06 -0.15 -4.07
N ILE A 79 -0.56 0.64 -3.21
CA ILE A 79 -0.83 2.05 -3.43
C ILE A 79 0.15 2.85 -2.58
N ILE A 80 0.96 3.68 -3.23
CA ILE A 80 1.90 4.57 -2.55
C ILE A 80 1.26 5.94 -2.41
N HIS A 81 1.41 6.57 -1.25
CA HIS A 81 1.05 7.97 -1.09
C HIS A 81 2.24 8.75 -0.53
N SER A 82 2.32 10.02 -0.88
CA SER A 82 3.51 10.80 -0.62
C SER A 82 3.19 12.29 -0.56
N GLY A 83 4.08 13.06 0.08
CA GLY A 83 3.96 14.50 0.10
C GLY A 83 4.23 15.12 -1.28
N TYR A 84 3.81 16.36 -1.44
CA TYR A 84 3.97 17.09 -2.68
C TYR A 84 5.44 17.14 -3.15
N GLU A 85 6.36 17.26 -2.22
CA GLU A 85 7.80 17.35 -2.52
C GLU A 85 8.35 16.09 -3.18
N ASP A 86 7.67 14.98 -3.06
CA ASP A 86 8.10 13.71 -3.64
C ASP A 86 7.35 13.32 -4.91
N ALA A 87 6.57 14.25 -5.48
CA ALA A 87 5.78 13.97 -6.67
C ALA A 87 6.62 13.48 -7.85
N GLY A 88 7.90 13.89 -7.91
CA GLY A 88 8.82 13.45 -8.96
C GLY A 88 9.15 11.96 -8.92
N LYS A 89 8.83 11.27 -7.85
CA LYS A 89 9.09 9.84 -7.70
C LYS A 89 7.96 8.96 -8.22
N ARG A 90 6.88 9.57 -8.70
CA ARG A 90 5.73 8.85 -9.24
C ARG A 90 6.11 7.82 -10.29
N LYS A 91 6.89 8.26 -11.30
CA LYS A 91 7.29 7.37 -12.39
C LYS A 91 8.09 6.19 -11.88
N GLN A 92 9.04 6.43 -10.97
CA GLN A 92 9.85 5.37 -10.40
C GLN A 92 8.98 4.33 -9.68
N CYS A 93 8.03 4.79 -8.87
CA CYS A 93 7.14 3.88 -8.15
C CYS A 93 6.27 3.06 -9.10
N LEU A 94 5.70 3.70 -10.11
CA LEU A 94 4.86 3.01 -11.08
C LEU A 94 5.67 2.01 -11.91
N ASP A 95 6.89 2.37 -12.29
CA ASP A 95 7.80 1.47 -13.01
C ASP A 95 8.18 0.26 -12.15
N LEU A 96 8.25 0.43 -10.84
CA LEU A 96 8.53 -0.67 -9.90
C LEU A 96 7.30 -1.54 -9.61
N GLY A 97 6.14 -1.17 -10.14
CA GLY A 97 4.96 -1.98 -10.03
C GLY A 97 3.87 -1.46 -9.10
N ALA A 98 4.00 -0.22 -8.59
CA ALA A 98 2.91 0.36 -7.79
C ALA A 98 1.64 0.44 -8.61
N PHE A 99 0.52 0.06 -8.01
CA PHE A 99 -0.78 0.16 -8.68
C PHE A 99 -1.19 1.60 -8.89
N ALA A 100 -0.95 2.44 -7.89
CA ALA A 100 -1.27 3.87 -7.95
C ALA A 100 -0.32 4.66 -7.07
N TYR A 101 -0.20 5.96 -7.34
CA TYR A 101 0.62 6.89 -6.58
C TYR A 101 -0.20 8.13 -6.29
N LEU A 102 -0.49 8.39 -5.02
CA LEU A 102 -1.30 9.52 -4.58
C LEU A 102 -0.43 10.59 -3.95
N VAL A 103 -0.68 11.85 -4.30
CA VAL A 103 0.05 12.97 -3.72
C VAL A 103 -0.81 13.66 -2.67
N LYS A 104 -0.27 13.80 -1.45
CA LYS A 104 -0.94 14.51 -0.36
C LYS A 104 -0.97 16.01 -0.61
N PRO A 105 -2.05 16.72 -0.25
CA PRO A 105 -3.28 16.16 0.31
C PRO A 105 -4.17 15.56 -0.78
N PHE A 106 -4.86 14.48 -0.47
CA PHE A 106 -5.84 13.87 -1.39
C PHE A 106 -7.16 13.65 -0.64
N GLU A 107 -8.26 13.60 -1.41
CA GLU A 107 -9.56 13.35 -0.81
C GLU A 107 -9.65 11.89 -0.36
N PRO A 108 -10.21 11.63 0.84
CA PRO A 108 -10.37 10.25 1.32
C PRO A 108 -11.12 9.35 0.35
N GLU A 109 -12.13 9.89 -0.33
CA GLU A 109 -12.91 9.15 -1.31
C GLU A 109 -12.06 8.70 -2.49
N TYR A 110 -11.05 9.48 -2.84
CA TYR A 110 -10.14 9.11 -3.93
C TYR A 110 -9.31 7.87 -3.52
N LEU A 111 -8.80 7.86 -2.29
CA LEU A 111 -8.09 6.69 -1.79
C LEU A 111 -9.00 5.45 -1.81
N VAL A 112 -10.21 5.58 -1.31
CA VAL A 112 -11.17 4.46 -1.27
C VAL A 112 -11.43 3.92 -2.67
N SER A 113 -11.63 4.81 -3.65
CA SER A 113 -11.86 4.37 -5.03
C SER A 113 -10.66 3.64 -5.62
N GLU A 114 -9.44 4.09 -5.32
CA GLU A 114 -8.23 3.41 -5.79
C GLU A 114 -8.04 2.06 -5.11
N VAL A 115 -8.39 1.96 -3.83
CA VAL A 115 -8.36 0.69 -3.10
C VAL A 115 -9.32 -0.31 -3.75
N GLU A 116 -10.54 0.13 -4.05
CA GLU A 116 -11.52 -0.73 -4.71
C GLU A 116 -11.04 -1.20 -6.07
N ARG A 117 -10.46 -0.30 -6.88
CA ARG A 117 -9.91 -0.64 -8.19
C ARG A 117 -8.77 -1.65 -8.09
N ALA A 118 -7.90 -1.47 -7.10
CA ALA A 118 -6.74 -2.36 -6.92
C ALA A 118 -7.19 -3.77 -6.54
N ILE A 119 -8.14 -3.89 -5.63
CA ILE A 119 -8.67 -5.19 -5.21
C ILE A 119 -9.40 -5.87 -6.36
N GLU A 120 -10.19 -5.12 -7.11
CA GLU A 120 -10.91 -5.64 -8.27
C GLU A 120 -9.94 -6.12 -9.35
N SER A 121 -8.88 -5.36 -9.62
CA SER A 121 -7.85 -5.74 -10.56
C SER A 121 -7.17 -7.05 -10.16
N ARG A 122 -6.89 -7.23 -8.87
CA ARG A 122 -6.30 -8.47 -8.36
C ARG A 122 -7.24 -9.65 -8.56
N ASN A 123 -8.53 -9.47 -8.28
CA ASN A 123 -9.53 -10.50 -8.47
C ASN A 123 -9.64 -10.93 -9.94
N GLU A 124 -9.62 -9.98 -10.85
CA GLU A 124 -9.64 -10.25 -12.29
C GLU A 124 -8.41 -11.06 -12.71
N ASN A 125 -7.24 -10.69 -12.22
CA ASN A 125 -6.01 -11.41 -12.53
C ASN A 125 -6.04 -12.86 -12.01
N ILE A 126 -6.60 -13.07 -10.84
CA ILE A 126 -6.75 -14.40 -10.26
C ILE A 126 -7.73 -15.24 -11.11
N LEU A 127 -8.83 -14.65 -11.54
CA LEU A 127 -9.83 -15.33 -12.35
C LEU A 127 -9.34 -15.62 -13.77
N ALA A 128 -8.45 -14.78 -14.30
CA ALA A 128 -7.90 -14.95 -15.65
C ALA A 128 -6.90 -16.11 -15.74
N LYS A 129 -6.42 -16.58 -14.62
CA LYS A 129 -5.51 -17.73 -14.56
C LYS A 129 -6.29 -19.03 -14.43
#